data_fc311f5dd6b4a381850a4249fdfce9de
#
_entry.id   fc311f5dd6b4a381850a4249fdfce9de
#
_cell.length_a   1.000
_cell.length_b   1.000
_cell.length_c   1.000
_cell.angle_alpha   90.00
_cell.angle_beta   90.00
_cell.angle_gamma   90.00
#
_symmetry.space_group_name_H-M   'P 1'
#
loop_
_entity.id
_entity.type
_entity.pdbx_description
1 polymer ?
#
loop_
_entity_poly.entity_id
_entity_poly.type
_entity_poly.pdbx_seq_one_letter_code
_entity_poly.pdbx_strand_id
1 'polypeptide(L)'
;MHSLIKEYTDKIAGRKAYWIPLLFYTFGAYGFSMLNRTLGADDLGTPLYVNDTVWLQDLRWGAVLWKKLFSFGSFVPFLDKFLSICFLMLAGTAFSCLLYLLNGKRERVLLYTIASCSFLTFPIICEIWEFTCGGTLIVPGDFFCIFMILVWLLCRITASEASSNPQNAASGASSPARPQALSAGRRHPRQSSSAAILPQQAAVLLAAGVLMTPVISSAESIAPVYVTTVLIILFYRYCIQRTSPERKSAWFFEGVRFAIPLVTAFALRLIIAYSILAVLGLERKHTGATRIEWFGMNAEKFAALIKGMFINYGVASLINFPITVFVICAVLFALRCILLTIRRRSALPVFLGICIGLSLFLITLIQGSVMLYRTAITLMVFCAFVFYLFAETFYAWINAGIINRKTLPVLAGRCGLVFLLFITWRQAAHLHRFLALNNLRYDNETAVMQEICYTLSTDYDTSKPLIFVGNFSNGDAMYYSTHDSGKTRAGAMYRKIRHKIDGTPVWKSPLLVQSTVSSAIDFYHEEFDGRLMGEYIAYYGYDFNVPALSRDEHIPYNEEAAGLGMKPFNIADRGDYILICIGSLD
;
A
#
# COMPACT_ATOMS: atom_id res chain seq x y z
N MET A 1 -12.88 24.44 2.71
CA MET A 1 -12.83 23.14 2.01
C MET A 1 -13.81 23.10 0.83
N HIS A 2 -15.12 23.39 1.00
CA HIS A 2 -16.10 23.32 -0.10
C HIS A 2 -15.70 24.15 -1.33
N SER A 3 -15.32 25.42 -1.16
CA SER A 3 -14.86 26.28 -2.27
C SER A 3 -13.63 25.76 -2.98
N LEU A 4 -12.71 25.13 -2.26
CA LEU A 4 -11.52 24.52 -2.85
C LEU A 4 -11.86 23.26 -3.65
N ILE A 5 -12.67 22.37 -3.08
CA ILE A 5 -13.10 21.14 -3.79
C ILE A 5 -13.83 21.54 -5.06
N LYS A 6 -14.73 22.54 -4.99
CA LYS A 6 -15.41 23.09 -6.16
C LYS A 6 -14.39 23.63 -7.18
N GLU A 7 -13.44 24.48 -6.74
CA GLU A 7 -12.41 25.04 -7.61
C GLU A 7 -11.57 23.93 -8.28
N TYR A 8 -11.13 22.93 -7.52
CA TYR A 8 -10.38 21.80 -8.05
C TYR A 8 -11.22 20.98 -9.03
N THR A 9 -12.47 20.74 -8.72
CA THR A 9 -13.41 20.03 -9.61
C THR A 9 -13.59 20.79 -10.91
N ASP A 10 -13.88 22.07 -10.86
CA ASP A 10 -14.12 22.89 -12.06
C ASP A 10 -12.86 22.99 -12.97
N LYS A 11 -11.69 23.10 -12.36
CA LYS A 11 -10.43 23.31 -13.07
C LYS A 11 -9.72 22.02 -13.51
N ILE A 12 -9.82 20.95 -12.76
CA ILE A 12 -9.06 19.72 -12.94
C ILE A 12 -9.98 18.50 -13.06
N ALA A 13 -10.63 18.10 -11.95
CA ALA A 13 -11.34 16.83 -11.87
C ALA A 13 -12.60 16.79 -12.76
N GLY A 14 -13.25 17.91 -13.07
CA GLY A 14 -14.37 17.95 -14.02
C GLY A 14 -13.98 17.85 -15.50
N ARG A 15 -12.69 17.87 -15.80
CA ARG A 15 -12.20 17.82 -17.19
C ARG A 15 -12.17 16.38 -17.71
N LYS A 16 -12.67 16.14 -18.93
CA LYS A 16 -12.56 14.83 -19.62
C LYS A 16 -11.10 14.36 -19.72
N ALA A 17 -10.15 15.28 -19.93
CA ALA A 17 -8.72 15.00 -19.98
C ALA A 17 -8.15 14.44 -18.66
N TYR A 18 -8.86 14.58 -17.53
CA TYR A 18 -8.52 13.94 -16.26
C TYR A 18 -9.17 12.56 -16.13
N TRP A 19 -10.50 12.47 -16.34
CA TRP A 19 -11.26 11.24 -16.08
C TRP A 19 -11.05 10.14 -17.12
N ILE A 20 -10.91 10.49 -18.40
CA ILE A 20 -10.75 9.47 -19.46
C ILE A 20 -9.49 8.61 -19.21
N PRO A 21 -8.28 9.21 -19.01
CA PRO A 21 -7.11 8.40 -18.66
C PRO A 21 -7.28 7.68 -17.32
N LEU A 22 -7.86 8.33 -16.29
CA LEU A 22 -8.06 7.72 -14.98
C LEU A 22 -8.89 6.45 -15.09
N LEU A 23 -10.03 6.49 -15.77
CA LEU A 23 -10.90 5.33 -16.02
C LEU A 23 -10.16 4.27 -16.86
N PHE A 24 -9.50 4.68 -17.94
CA PHE A 24 -8.78 3.77 -18.82
C PHE A 24 -7.70 2.97 -18.07
N TYR A 25 -6.85 3.65 -17.28
CA TYR A 25 -5.81 2.98 -16.50
C TYR A 25 -6.40 2.11 -15.38
N THR A 26 -7.47 2.58 -14.72
CA THR A 26 -8.11 1.83 -13.64
C THR A 26 -8.76 0.56 -14.15
N PHE A 27 -9.58 0.64 -15.18
CA PHE A 27 -10.22 -0.55 -15.74
C PHE A 27 -9.23 -1.45 -16.47
N GLY A 28 -8.20 -0.89 -17.09
CA GLY A 28 -7.10 -1.66 -17.66
C GLY A 28 -6.31 -2.47 -16.62
N ALA A 29 -6.19 -1.95 -15.40
CA ALA A 29 -5.51 -2.64 -14.29
C ALA A 29 -6.41 -3.64 -13.56
N TYR A 30 -7.64 -3.25 -13.19
CA TYR A 30 -8.49 -3.98 -12.24
C TYR A 30 -9.76 -4.58 -12.84
N GLY A 31 -10.18 -4.17 -14.04
CA GLY A 31 -11.47 -4.56 -14.60
C GLY A 31 -11.67 -6.07 -14.71
N PHE A 32 -10.61 -6.82 -15.04
CA PHE A 32 -10.65 -8.27 -15.08
C PHE A 32 -10.96 -8.87 -13.69
N SER A 33 -10.27 -8.43 -12.64
CA SER A 33 -10.42 -8.98 -11.29
C SER A 33 -11.78 -8.66 -10.65
N MET A 34 -12.45 -7.60 -11.10
CA MET A 34 -13.79 -7.27 -10.64
C MET A 34 -14.82 -8.34 -11.04
N LEU A 35 -14.66 -8.91 -12.24
CA LEU A 35 -15.58 -9.91 -12.80
C LEU A 35 -15.18 -11.35 -12.44
N ASN A 36 -13.94 -11.55 -12.04
CA ASN A 36 -13.40 -12.87 -11.73
C ASN A 36 -13.18 -13.02 -10.23
N ARG A 37 -13.69 -14.13 -9.69
CA ARG A 37 -13.58 -14.45 -8.28
C ARG A 37 -12.27 -15.16 -8.01
N THR A 38 -11.55 -14.71 -7.00
CA THR A 38 -10.39 -15.40 -6.43
C THR A 38 -10.54 -15.42 -4.92
N LEU A 39 -10.07 -16.46 -4.28
CA LEU A 39 -9.89 -16.54 -2.83
C LEU A 39 -8.39 -16.58 -2.53
N GLY A 40 -7.97 -15.78 -1.55
CA GLY A 40 -6.63 -15.86 -0.95
C GLY A 40 -6.67 -16.77 0.29
N ALA A 41 -5.50 -17.03 0.87
CA ALA A 41 -5.40 -17.82 2.08
C ALA A 41 -6.22 -17.25 3.25
N ASP A 42 -6.16 -15.93 3.42
CA ASP A 42 -6.89 -15.24 4.49
C ASP A 42 -8.42 -15.17 4.23
N ASP A 43 -8.87 -15.55 3.03
CA ASP A 43 -10.29 -15.60 2.69
C ASP A 43 -10.94 -16.95 3.03
N LEU A 44 -10.14 -17.96 3.42
CA LEU A 44 -10.65 -19.28 3.79
C LEU A 44 -11.61 -19.16 4.99
N GLY A 45 -12.72 -19.87 4.91
CA GLY A 45 -13.80 -19.78 5.91
C GLY A 45 -14.67 -18.53 5.79
N THR A 46 -14.19 -17.42 5.23
CA THR A 46 -14.95 -16.17 5.10
C THR A 46 -16.22 -16.31 4.24
N PRO A 47 -16.26 -17.14 3.16
CA PRO A 47 -17.48 -17.36 2.41
C PRO A 47 -18.63 -17.99 3.22
N LEU A 48 -18.29 -18.73 4.28
CA LEU A 48 -19.27 -19.39 5.13
C LEU A 48 -19.69 -18.49 6.30
N TYR A 49 -18.75 -17.76 6.86
CA TYR A 49 -19.01 -16.80 7.94
C TYR A 49 -17.92 -15.73 8.02
N VAL A 50 -18.29 -14.53 8.44
CA VAL A 50 -17.35 -13.45 8.72
C VAL A 50 -17.01 -13.45 10.20
N ASN A 51 -15.76 -13.75 10.53
CA ASN A 51 -15.31 -13.77 11.92
C ASN A 51 -14.73 -12.41 12.35
N ASP A 52 -15.60 -11.52 12.83
CA ASP A 52 -15.19 -10.20 13.34
C ASP A 52 -14.28 -10.31 14.59
N THR A 53 -14.38 -11.43 15.35
CA THR A 53 -13.71 -11.62 16.64
C THR A 53 -12.19 -11.58 16.47
N VAL A 54 -11.64 -12.23 15.44
CA VAL A 54 -10.19 -12.26 15.19
C VAL A 54 -9.65 -10.84 14.97
N TRP A 55 -10.36 -10.03 14.19
CA TRP A 55 -9.93 -8.65 13.93
C TRP A 55 -10.04 -7.75 15.15
N LEU A 56 -11.07 -7.96 15.98
CA LEU A 56 -11.22 -7.24 17.25
C LEU A 56 -10.09 -7.61 18.23
N GLN A 57 -9.72 -8.89 18.32
CA GLN A 57 -8.60 -9.37 19.14
C GLN A 57 -7.25 -8.81 18.65
N ASP A 58 -7.10 -8.55 17.35
CA ASP A 58 -5.94 -7.87 16.74
C ASP A 58 -6.00 -6.33 16.84
N LEU A 59 -6.96 -5.78 17.59
CA LEU A 59 -7.19 -4.33 17.72
C LEU A 59 -7.55 -3.63 16.41
N ARG A 60 -8.11 -4.35 15.43
CA ARG A 60 -8.49 -3.86 14.09
C ARG A 60 -10.00 -3.56 13.97
N TRP A 61 -10.59 -2.95 15.00
CA TRP A 61 -12.01 -2.64 15.01
C TRP A 61 -12.45 -1.70 13.86
N GLY A 62 -11.54 -0.88 13.34
CA GLY A 62 -11.80 -0.05 12.15
C GLY A 62 -12.08 -0.90 10.91
N ALA A 63 -11.40 -2.05 10.74
CA ALA A 63 -11.66 -2.98 9.65
C ALA A 63 -13.09 -3.57 9.74
N VAL A 64 -13.50 -3.97 10.96
CA VAL A 64 -14.86 -4.45 11.23
C VAL A 64 -15.89 -3.36 10.89
N LEU A 65 -15.61 -2.10 11.27
CA LEU A 65 -16.49 -0.98 10.95
C LEU A 65 -16.63 -0.79 9.44
N TRP A 66 -15.54 -0.81 8.67
CA TRP A 66 -15.56 -0.74 7.21
C TRP A 66 -16.43 -1.82 6.59
N LYS A 67 -16.23 -3.07 7.01
CA LYS A 67 -17.02 -4.22 6.50
C LYS A 67 -18.50 -4.06 6.82
N LYS A 68 -18.85 -3.68 8.03
CA LYS A 68 -20.26 -3.48 8.41
C LYS A 68 -20.93 -2.34 7.66
N LEU A 69 -20.20 -1.25 7.37
CA LEU A 69 -20.75 -0.11 6.64
C LEU A 69 -20.96 -0.38 5.15
N PHE A 70 -20.05 -1.10 4.50
CA PHE A 70 -20.05 -1.21 3.04
C PHE A 70 -20.41 -2.59 2.50
N SER A 71 -20.12 -3.67 3.24
CA SER A 71 -20.43 -5.05 2.87
C SER A 71 -21.47 -5.68 3.79
N PHE A 72 -22.10 -4.89 4.67
CA PHE A 72 -23.11 -5.35 5.64
C PHE A 72 -22.62 -6.50 6.54
N GLY A 73 -21.30 -6.60 6.77
CA GLY A 73 -20.66 -7.69 7.50
C GLY A 73 -20.64 -9.03 6.74
N SER A 74 -20.98 -9.04 5.46
CA SER A 74 -21.04 -10.24 4.62
C SER A 74 -19.84 -10.31 3.67
N PHE A 75 -19.57 -11.52 3.15
CA PHE A 75 -18.60 -11.73 2.08
C PHE A 75 -19.26 -11.50 0.72
N VAL A 76 -19.01 -10.35 0.11
CA VAL A 76 -19.60 -9.92 -1.18
C VAL A 76 -18.49 -9.50 -2.14
N PRO A 77 -17.74 -10.46 -2.75
CA PRO A 77 -16.51 -10.18 -3.49
C PRO A 77 -16.65 -9.16 -4.61
N PHE A 78 -17.74 -9.22 -5.38
CA PHE A 78 -17.99 -8.25 -6.45
C PHE A 78 -18.15 -6.84 -5.91
N LEU A 79 -18.99 -6.65 -4.88
CA LEU A 79 -19.24 -5.35 -4.29
C LEU A 79 -17.98 -4.78 -3.64
N ASP A 80 -17.23 -5.62 -2.91
CA ASP A 80 -15.97 -5.22 -2.27
C ASP A 80 -14.95 -4.75 -3.31
N LYS A 81 -14.77 -5.48 -4.42
CA LYS A 81 -13.86 -5.10 -5.52
C LYS A 81 -14.34 -3.85 -6.25
N PHE A 82 -15.64 -3.72 -6.52
CA PHE A 82 -16.21 -2.54 -7.16
C PHE A 82 -16.02 -1.28 -6.31
N LEU A 83 -16.38 -1.35 -5.03
CA LEU A 83 -16.19 -0.23 -4.09
C LEU A 83 -14.71 0.11 -3.92
N SER A 84 -13.84 -0.90 -3.92
CA SER A 84 -12.38 -0.69 -3.85
C SER A 84 -11.87 0.12 -5.04
N ILE A 85 -12.32 -0.19 -6.25
CA ILE A 85 -12.01 0.59 -7.46
C ILE A 85 -12.49 2.03 -7.29
N CYS A 86 -13.72 2.23 -6.82
CA CYS A 86 -14.26 3.56 -6.58
C CYS A 86 -13.43 4.34 -5.54
N PHE A 87 -13.13 3.72 -4.40
CA PHE A 87 -12.31 4.37 -3.36
C PHE A 87 -10.88 4.63 -3.81
N LEU A 88 -10.29 3.73 -4.59
CA LEU A 88 -8.95 3.92 -5.12
C LEU A 88 -8.90 5.11 -6.11
N MET A 89 -9.92 5.27 -6.97
CA MET A 89 -10.06 6.43 -7.84
C MET A 89 -10.26 7.73 -7.04
N LEU A 90 -11.09 7.69 -6.01
CA LEU A 90 -11.28 8.81 -5.09
C LEU A 90 -9.99 9.16 -4.34
N ALA A 91 -9.23 8.15 -3.89
CA ALA A 91 -7.94 8.34 -3.23
C ALA A 91 -6.91 8.99 -4.17
N GLY A 92 -6.78 8.52 -5.41
CA GLY A 92 -5.92 9.15 -6.42
C GLY A 92 -6.34 10.58 -6.73
N THR A 93 -7.64 10.85 -6.77
CA THR A 93 -8.19 12.19 -6.97
C THR A 93 -7.92 13.10 -5.75
N ALA A 94 -8.08 12.59 -4.54
CA ALA A 94 -7.76 13.33 -3.31
C ALA A 94 -6.24 13.61 -3.18
N PHE A 95 -5.39 12.64 -3.55
CA PHE A 95 -3.94 12.83 -3.62
C PHE A 95 -3.56 13.91 -4.63
N SER A 96 -4.15 13.90 -5.82
CA SER A 96 -3.89 14.96 -6.82
C SER A 96 -4.47 16.32 -6.40
N CYS A 97 -5.57 16.37 -5.66
CA CYS A 97 -6.08 17.59 -5.04
C CYS A 97 -5.09 18.16 -4.01
N LEU A 98 -4.47 17.29 -3.20
CA LEU A 98 -3.40 17.66 -2.28
C LEU A 98 -2.21 18.31 -3.04
N LEU A 99 -1.77 17.68 -4.13
CA LEU A 99 -0.69 18.21 -4.97
C LEU A 99 -1.09 19.52 -5.67
N TYR A 100 -2.36 19.67 -6.07
CA TYR A 100 -2.88 20.92 -6.63
C TYR A 100 -2.79 22.07 -5.64
N LEU A 101 -3.16 21.85 -4.39
CA LEU A 101 -2.98 22.82 -3.29
C LEU A 101 -1.51 23.18 -3.11
N LEU A 102 -0.66 22.17 -3.02
CA LEU A 102 0.77 22.36 -2.86
C LEU A 102 1.39 23.12 -4.04
N ASN A 103 0.90 22.93 -5.26
CA ASN A 103 1.41 23.62 -6.46
C ASN A 103 0.80 25.03 -6.67
N GLY A 104 0.19 25.62 -5.67
CA GLY A 104 -0.39 26.96 -5.75
C GLY A 104 -1.55 27.05 -6.75
N LYS A 105 -2.34 25.97 -6.85
CA LYS A 105 -3.59 25.88 -7.64
C LYS A 105 -3.40 26.09 -9.15
N ARG A 106 -2.27 25.66 -9.71
CA ARG A 106 -2.00 25.80 -11.15
C ARG A 106 -2.83 24.83 -11.98
N GLU A 107 -3.46 25.32 -13.04
CA GLU A 107 -4.31 24.52 -13.93
C GLU A 107 -3.50 23.69 -14.93
N ARG A 108 -2.96 22.55 -14.48
CA ARG A 108 -2.16 21.63 -15.31
C ARG A 108 -2.73 20.22 -15.23
N VAL A 109 -3.85 19.99 -15.92
CA VAL A 109 -4.64 18.76 -15.84
C VAL A 109 -3.78 17.51 -15.97
N LEU A 110 -2.96 17.41 -17.03
CA LEU A 110 -2.12 16.23 -17.30
C LEU A 110 -1.15 15.90 -16.16
N LEU A 111 -0.63 16.92 -15.45
CA LEU A 111 0.27 16.75 -14.32
C LEU A 111 -0.40 15.94 -13.18
N TYR A 112 -1.64 16.32 -12.86
CA TYR A 112 -2.43 15.65 -11.81
C TYR A 112 -2.97 14.31 -12.28
N THR A 113 -3.28 14.17 -13.57
CA THR A 113 -3.65 12.89 -14.19
C THR A 113 -2.52 11.87 -14.06
N ILE A 114 -1.28 12.25 -14.40
CA ILE A 114 -0.10 11.36 -14.26
C ILE A 114 0.07 10.93 -12.80
N ALA A 115 -0.04 11.86 -11.84
CA ALA A 115 0.07 11.54 -10.42
C ALA A 115 -1.00 10.54 -9.96
N SER A 116 -2.27 10.78 -10.32
CA SER A 116 -3.38 9.90 -9.96
C SER A 116 -3.25 8.52 -10.63
N CYS A 117 -2.98 8.48 -11.93
CA CYS A 117 -2.84 7.21 -12.66
C CYS A 117 -1.65 6.39 -12.14
N SER A 118 -0.49 7.02 -11.88
CA SER A 118 0.67 6.34 -11.32
C SER A 118 0.41 5.80 -9.91
N PHE A 119 -0.33 6.54 -9.07
CA PHE A 119 -0.77 6.06 -7.76
C PHE A 119 -1.66 4.83 -7.89
N LEU A 120 -2.68 4.90 -8.74
CA LEU A 120 -3.67 3.82 -8.92
C LEU A 120 -3.07 2.52 -9.45
N THR A 121 -2.12 2.63 -10.38
CA THR A 121 -1.60 1.47 -11.12
C THR A 121 -0.34 0.87 -10.53
N PHE A 122 0.16 1.38 -9.39
CA PHE A 122 1.38 0.86 -8.80
C PHE A 122 1.17 -0.58 -8.29
N PRO A 123 1.89 -1.57 -8.83
CA PRO A 123 1.50 -2.97 -8.70
C PRO A 123 1.66 -3.58 -7.31
N ILE A 124 2.25 -2.88 -6.35
CA ILE A 124 2.41 -3.40 -4.98
C ILE A 124 1.07 -3.66 -4.28
N ILE A 125 -0.01 -3.01 -4.75
CA ILE A 125 -1.36 -3.22 -4.21
C ILE A 125 -1.93 -4.60 -4.56
N CYS A 126 -1.33 -5.33 -5.51
CA CYS A 126 -1.83 -6.63 -5.95
C CYS A 126 -1.94 -7.65 -4.80
N GLU A 127 -0.99 -7.65 -3.86
CA GLU A 127 -1.07 -8.54 -2.70
C GLU A 127 -2.27 -8.21 -1.79
N ILE A 128 -2.60 -6.92 -1.62
CA ILE A 128 -3.78 -6.51 -0.84
C ILE A 128 -5.07 -6.88 -1.57
N TRP A 129 -5.04 -6.82 -2.90
CA TRP A 129 -6.19 -7.13 -3.75
C TRP A 129 -6.61 -8.60 -3.66
N GLU A 130 -5.70 -9.49 -3.25
CA GLU A 130 -5.96 -10.91 -3.00
C GLU A 130 -6.78 -11.17 -1.73
N PHE A 131 -6.73 -10.26 -0.75
CA PHE A 131 -7.44 -10.40 0.52
C PHE A 131 -8.84 -9.79 0.41
N THR A 132 -9.75 -10.49 -0.27
CA THR A 132 -11.13 -10.03 -0.52
C THR A 132 -11.94 -9.89 0.77
N CYS A 133 -11.62 -10.68 1.81
CA CYS A 133 -12.28 -10.61 3.12
C CYS A 133 -12.13 -9.24 3.81
N GLY A 134 -11.07 -8.49 3.52
CA GLY A 134 -10.84 -7.24 4.24
C GLY A 134 -9.94 -6.23 3.55
N GLY A 135 -8.76 -6.64 3.12
CA GLY A 135 -7.75 -5.71 2.60
C GLY A 135 -8.19 -4.98 1.35
N THR A 136 -8.91 -5.64 0.48
CA THR A 136 -9.34 -5.13 -0.82
C THR A 136 -10.16 -3.85 -0.69
N LEU A 137 -11.18 -3.80 0.16
CA LEU A 137 -12.04 -2.63 0.35
C LEU A 137 -11.41 -1.61 1.29
N ILE A 138 -10.84 -2.08 2.39
CA ILE A 138 -10.41 -1.25 3.51
C ILE A 138 -9.27 -0.31 3.10
N VAL A 139 -8.20 -0.84 2.51
CA VAL A 139 -6.99 -0.05 2.22
C VAL A 139 -7.24 1.08 1.22
N PRO A 140 -7.97 0.91 0.10
CA PRO A 140 -8.37 2.03 -0.75
C PRO A 140 -9.22 3.08 -0.04
N GLY A 141 -10.16 2.66 0.83
CA GLY A 141 -10.97 3.56 1.64
C GLY A 141 -10.12 4.37 2.61
N ASP A 142 -9.16 3.74 3.25
CA ASP A 142 -8.24 4.39 4.18
C ASP A 142 -7.34 5.42 3.48
N PHE A 143 -6.82 5.12 2.29
CA PHE A 143 -6.09 6.09 1.47
C PHE A 143 -6.92 7.33 1.20
N PHE A 144 -8.18 7.14 0.76
CA PHE A 144 -9.09 8.25 0.50
C PHE A 144 -9.28 9.11 1.75
N CYS A 145 -9.57 8.50 2.89
CA CYS A 145 -9.78 9.21 4.15
C CYS A 145 -8.53 10.00 4.58
N ILE A 146 -7.33 9.39 4.52
CA ILE A 146 -6.08 10.08 4.88
C ILE A 146 -5.84 11.30 3.99
N PHE A 147 -5.96 11.16 2.68
CA PHE A 147 -5.72 12.29 1.79
C PHE A 147 -6.75 13.40 1.97
N MET A 148 -8.02 13.07 2.22
CA MET A 148 -9.05 14.06 2.50
C MET A 148 -8.83 14.78 3.84
N ILE A 149 -8.40 14.08 4.89
CA ILE A 149 -8.01 14.67 6.17
C ILE A 149 -6.84 15.65 5.97
N LEU A 150 -5.82 15.24 5.20
CA LEU A 150 -4.66 16.10 4.91
C LEU A 150 -5.03 17.33 4.07
N VAL A 151 -5.91 17.19 3.08
CA VAL A 151 -6.46 18.33 2.31
C VAL A 151 -7.18 19.28 3.24
N TRP A 152 -8.02 18.76 4.15
CA TRP A 152 -8.75 19.57 5.12
C TRP A 152 -7.81 20.31 6.08
N LEU A 153 -6.81 19.61 6.64
CA LEU A 153 -5.81 20.23 7.53
C LEU A 153 -5.04 21.34 6.84
N LEU A 154 -4.55 21.11 5.62
CA LEU A 154 -3.84 22.13 4.85
C LEU A 154 -4.70 23.37 4.60
N CYS A 155 -5.97 23.18 4.22
CA CYS A 155 -6.89 24.29 4.04
C CYS A 155 -7.06 25.11 5.32
N ARG A 156 -7.12 24.46 6.48
CA ARG A 156 -7.30 25.16 7.77
C ARG A 156 -6.03 25.88 8.21
N ILE A 157 -4.87 25.26 8.03
CA ILE A 157 -3.58 25.88 8.36
C ILE A 157 -3.35 27.12 7.48
N THR A 158 -3.55 27.01 6.17
CA THR A 158 -3.36 28.15 5.25
C THR A 158 -4.36 29.27 5.47
N ALA A 159 -5.61 28.97 5.81
CA ALA A 159 -6.62 30.00 6.15
C ALA A 159 -6.25 30.75 7.44
N SER A 160 -5.73 30.06 8.45
CA SER A 160 -5.27 30.68 9.69
C SER A 160 -4.04 31.57 9.50
N GLU A 161 -3.11 31.17 8.65
CA GLU A 161 -1.93 31.97 8.28
C GLU A 161 -2.35 33.26 7.54
N ALA A 162 -3.35 33.21 6.67
CA ALA A 162 -3.88 34.37 5.96
C ALA A 162 -4.60 35.36 6.90
N SER A 163 -5.34 34.87 7.90
CA SER A 163 -6.07 35.71 8.87
C SER A 163 -5.15 36.42 9.88
N SER A 164 -3.98 35.81 10.17
CA SER A 164 -3.00 36.40 11.10
C SER A 164 -2.12 37.50 10.48
N ASN A 165 -2.18 37.71 9.15
CA ASN A 165 -1.39 38.72 8.45
C ASN A 165 -2.24 39.57 7.49
N PRO A 166 -3.14 40.47 8.04
CA PRO A 166 -4.08 41.25 7.23
C PRO A 166 -3.40 42.25 6.29
N GLN A 167 -2.13 42.61 6.51
CA GLN A 167 -1.44 43.60 5.67
C GLN A 167 -1.11 43.08 4.25
N ASN A 168 -1.07 41.77 4.03
CA ASN A 168 -0.82 41.17 2.71
C ASN A 168 -2.13 41.03 1.88
N ALA A 169 -3.29 41.10 2.51
CA ALA A 169 -4.58 41.02 1.81
C ALA A 169 -4.98 42.37 1.15
N ALA A 170 -4.47 43.49 1.67
CA ALA A 170 -4.78 44.81 1.17
C ALA A 170 -3.93 45.27 -0.03
N SER A 171 -2.82 44.59 -0.32
CA SER A 171 -1.91 44.95 -1.44
C SER A 171 -2.32 44.37 -2.79
N GLY A 172 -3.37 43.54 -2.87
CA GLY A 172 -3.91 42.97 -4.09
C GLY A 172 -4.93 43.82 -4.84
N ALA A 173 -5.38 44.95 -4.29
CA ALA A 173 -6.27 45.88 -4.95
C ALA A 173 -5.45 47.00 -5.62
N SER A 174 -5.38 46.89 -6.93
CA SER A 174 -4.78 47.85 -7.89
C SER A 174 -4.90 49.32 -7.46
N SER A 175 -3.77 49.97 -7.22
CA SER A 175 -3.63 51.42 -7.32
C SER A 175 -2.39 51.77 -8.15
N PRO A 176 -2.48 52.71 -9.10
CA PRO A 176 -1.38 53.03 -10.02
C PRO A 176 -0.24 53.74 -9.30
N ALA A 177 0.94 53.43 -9.74
CA ALA A 177 2.23 53.87 -9.24
C ALA A 177 2.29 55.41 -8.97
N ARG A 178 2.54 55.79 -7.73
CA ARG A 178 3.16 57.06 -7.38
C ARG A 178 4.54 56.81 -6.78
N PRO A 179 5.59 57.47 -7.27
CA PRO A 179 6.92 57.34 -6.68
C PRO A 179 6.95 58.09 -5.32
N GLN A 180 7.12 57.35 -4.23
CA GLN A 180 7.37 57.95 -2.94
C GLN A 180 8.86 57.86 -2.56
N ALA A 181 9.35 59.05 -2.21
CA ALA A 181 10.67 59.38 -1.75
C ALA A 181 11.12 58.57 -0.52
N LEU A 182 12.42 58.28 -0.48
CA LEU A 182 13.16 57.75 0.63
C LEU A 182 12.84 58.50 1.93
N SER A 183 12.29 57.81 2.92
CA SER A 183 12.37 58.23 4.31
C SER A 183 12.93 57.08 5.16
N ALA A 184 14.09 57.35 5.73
CA ALA A 184 14.79 56.50 6.65
C ALA A 184 14.02 56.26 7.95
N GLY A 185 14.12 55.02 8.48
CA GLY A 185 13.98 54.79 9.93
C GLY A 185 12.61 54.40 10.43
N ARG A 186 11.98 53.32 9.96
CA ARG A 186 10.98 52.59 10.75
C ARG A 186 11.54 51.28 11.27
N ARG A 187 11.87 51.24 12.56
CA ARG A 187 12.08 50.01 13.31
C ARG A 187 10.80 49.17 13.23
N HIS A 188 10.87 48.07 12.49
CA HIS A 188 9.80 47.08 12.51
C HIS A 188 9.59 46.57 13.95
N PRO A 189 8.39 46.60 14.51
CA PRO A 189 8.14 45.92 15.77
C PRO A 189 8.41 44.44 15.55
N ARG A 190 9.33 43.90 16.34
CA ARG A 190 9.56 42.46 16.48
C ARG A 190 8.25 41.82 16.89
N GLN A 191 7.45 41.34 15.93
CA GLN A 191 6.36 40.44 16.23
C GLN A 191 6.97 39.17 16.83
N SER A 192 6.92 39.07 18.15
CA SER A 192 7.06 37.83 18.89
C SER A 192 5.87 36.95 18.53
N SER A 193 5.92 36.26 17.38
CA SER A 193 4.95 35.22 17.10
C SER A 193 5.21 34.09 18.08
N SER A 194 4.45 34.08 19.18
CA SER A 194 4.39 32.94 20.09
C SER A 194 4.13 31.69 19.28
N ALA A 195 4.98 30.68 19.44
CA ALA A 195 4.79 29.35 18.86
C ALA A 195 3.57 28.60 19.48
N ALA A 196 2.76 29.31 20.28
CA ALA A 196 1.55 28.79 20.89
C ALA A 196 0.53 28.45 19.82
N ILE A 197 0.06 27.22 19.82
CA ILE A 197 -1.06 26.77 19.00
C ILE A 197 -2.30 27.50 19.49
N LEU A 198 -2.95 28.29 18.62
CA LEU A 198 -4.21 28.93 18.96
C LEU A 198 -5.26 27.85 19.32
N PRO A 199 -6.13 28.08 20.32
CA PRO A 199 -7.14 27.08 20.75
C PRO A 199 -7.97 26.51 19.59
N GLN A 200 -8.32 27.33 18.62
CA GLN A 200 -9.05 26.91 17.43
C GLN A 200 -8.24 25.95 16.54
N GLN A 201 -6.93 26.16 16.43
CA GLN A 201 -6.05 25.23 15.69
C GLN A 201 -5.91 23.89 16.42
N ALA A 202 -5.78 23.92 17.75
CA ALA A 202 -5.74 22.70 18.56
C ALA A 202 -7.01 21.86 18.39
N ALA A 203 -8.19 22.49 18.42
CA ALA A 203 -9.47 21.81 18.18
C ALA A 203 -9.54 21.16 16.78
N VAL A 204 -9.04 21.82 15.75
CA VAL A 204 -8.98 21.27 14.38
C VAL A 204 -8.05 20.06 14.32
N LEU A 205 -6.87 20.12 14.95
CA LEU A 205 -5.91 19.01 14.98
C LEU A 205 -6.45 17.79 15.74
N LEU A 206 -7.11 18.01 16.88
CA LEU A 206 -7.76 16.95 17.66
C LEU A 206 -8.94 16.34 16.88
N ALA A 207 -9.77 17.14 16.23
CA ALA A 207 -10.85 16.65 15.38
C ALA A 207 -10.32 15.80 14.21
N ALA A 208 -9.19 16.18 13.61
CA ALA A 208 -8.52 15.36 12.60
C ALA A 208 -8.07 14.01 13.16
N GLY A 209 -7.55 14.01 14.39
CA GLY A 209 -7.16 12.77 15.09
C GLY A 209 -8.36 11.86 15.33
N VAL A 210 -9.48 12.39 15.79
CA VAL A 210 -10.73 11.63 15.97
C VAL A 210 -11.20 11.00 14.65
N LEU A 211 -11.25 11.79 13.57
CA LEU A 211 -11.64 11.30 12.24
C LEU A 211 -10.67 10.23 11.68
N MET A 212 -9.39 10.31 12.05
CA MET A 212 -8.37 9.36 11.62
C MET A 212 -8.36 8.07 12.45
N THR A 213 -8.99 8.05 13.62
CA THR A 213 -8.97 6.89 14.54
C THR A 213 -9.46 5.59 13.89
N PRO A 214 -10.65 5.53 13.25
CA PRO A 214 -11.10 4.30 12.59
C PRO A 214 -10.16 3.87 11.45
N VAL A 215 -9.57 4.82 10.74
CA VAL A 215 -8.64 4.58 9.63
C VAL A 215 -7.34 3.92 10.13
N ILE A 216 -6.74 4.45 11.19
CA ILE A 216 -5.54 3.84 11.82
C ILE A 216 -5.86 2.51 12.51
N SER A 217 -7.13 2.27 12.86
CA SER A 217 -7.59 1.03 13.49
C SER A 217 -7.92 -0.07 12.50
N SER A 218 -7.92 0.22 11.19
CA SER A 218 -8.24 -0.77 10.16
C SER A 218 -7.01 -1.59 9.75
N ALA A 219 -5.87 -0.92 9.52
CA ALA A 219 -4.62 -1.56 9.12
C ALA A 219 -3.40 -0.77 9.63
N GLU A 220 -2.43 -1.47 10.18
CA GLU A 220 -1.20 -0.84 10.72
C GLU A 220 -0.34 -0.20 9.63
N SER A 221 -0.40 -0.73 8.40
CA SER A 221 0.33 -0.21 7.24
C SER A 221 -0.12 1.17 6.78
N ILE A 222 -1.24 1.68 7.30
CA ILE A 222 -1.81 2.98 6.93
C ILE A 222 -1.12 4.15 7.64
N ALA A 223 -0.62 3.96 8.85
CA ALA A 223 0.10 5.02 9.57
C ALA A 223 1.36 5.51 8.82
N PRO A 224 2.21 4.64 8.25
CA PRO A 224 3.29 5.05 7.37
C PRO A 224 2.86 5.88 6.18
N VAL A 225 1.68 5.61 5.59
CA VAL A 225 1.12 6.40 4.48
C VAL A 225 0.89 7.85 4.90
N TYR A 226 0.28 8.05 6.08
CA TYR A 226 0.09 9.39 6.65
C TYR A 226 1.43 10.10 6.84
N VAL A 227 2.39 9.45 7.53
CA VAL A 227 3.72 10.01 7.82
C VAL A 227 4.45 10.38 6.53
N THR A 228 4.50 9.47 5.55
CA THR A 228 5.15 9.71 4.26
C THR A 228 4.52 10.89 3.53
N THR A 229 3.18 10.97 3.52
CA THR A 229 2.47 12.08 2.85
C THR A 229 2.73 13.41 3.54
N VAL A 230 2.77 13.45 4.88
CA VAL A 230 3.15 14.66 5.63
C VAL A 230 4.58 15.11 5.31
N LEU A 231 5.53 14.17 5.27
CA LEU A 231 6.92 14.49 4.90
C LEU A 231 7.01 15.00 3.45
N ILE A 232 6.22 14.47 2.52
CA ILE A 232 6.09 14.98 1.15
C ILE A 232 5.55 16.41 1.15
N ILE A 233 4.53 16.72 1.96
CA ILE A 233 4.00 18.08 2.11
C ILE A 233 5.10 19.03 2.59
N LEU A 234 5.82 18.66 3.65
CA LEU A 234 6.92 19.47 4.19
C LEU A 234 8.04 19.66 3.15
N PHE A 235 8.44 18.57 2.48
CA PHE A 235 9.46 18.65 1.42
C PHE A 235 9.03 19.59 0.30
N TYR A 236 7.77 19.50 -0.17
CA TYR A 236 7.27 20.34 -1.25
C TYR A 236 7.21 21.81 -0.84
N ARG A 237 6.65 22.12 0.33
CA ARG A 237 6.54 23.49 0.85
C ARG A 237 7.90 24.15 1.10
N TYR A 238 8.80 23.46 1.78
CA TYR A 238 10.07 24.06 2.21
C TYR A 238 11.22 23.85 1.23
N CYS A 239 11.19 22.79 0.42
CA CYS A 239 12.27 22.50 -0.53
C CYS A 239 11.92 22.83 -1.97
N ILE A 240 10.64 22.92 -2.38
CA ILE A 240 10.23 23.23 -3.76
C ILE A 240 9.71 24.66 -3.86
N GLN A 241 8.70 25.05 -3.07
CA GLN A 241 8.01 26.34 -3.21
C GLN A 241 8.73 27.54 -2.62
N ARG A 242 9.65 27.40 -1.69
CA ARG A 242 10.25 28.53 -0.95
C ARG A 242 9.23 29.33 -0.11
N THR A 243 8.34 28.69 0.60
CA THR A 243 7.52 29.41 1.56
C THR A 243 8.41 29.94 2.68
N SER A 244 8.68 31.25 2.63
CA SER A 244 9.34 32.13 3.60
C SER A 244 10.68 31.65 4.20
N PRO A 245 11.78 32.41 3.98
CA PRO A 245 13.09 32.13 4.57
C PRO A 245 13.21 32.55 6.05
N GLU A 246 12.15 33.11 6.65
CA GLU A 246 12.29 33.85 7.91
C GLU A 246 12.48 33.00 9.17
N ARG A 247 12.18 31.69 9.15
CA ARG A 247 12.45 30.80 10.29
C ARG A 247 13.00 29.44 9.82
N LYS A 248 14.27 29.20 10.12
CA LYS A 248 14.92 27.91 9.87
C LYS A 248 14.21 26.70 10.51
N SER A 249 13.40 26.93 11.55
CA SER A 249 12.66 25.90 12.31
C SER A 249 11.18 25.75 11.93
N ALA A 250 10.66 26.53 10.98
CA ALA A 250 9.23 26.50 10.65
C ALA A 250 8.73 25.12 10.19
N TRP A 251 9.53 24.39 9.42
CA TRP A 251 9.21 23.03 8.97
C TRP A 251 9.04 22.06 10.14
N PHE A 252 9.85 22.19 11.19
CA PHE A 252 9.77 21.34 12.37
C PHE A 252 8.46 21.56 13.13
N PHE A 253 8.11 22.83 13.41
CA PHE A 253 6.85 23.14 14.09
C PHE A 253 5.63 22.74 13.28
N GLU A 254 5.68 22.85 11.96
CA GLU A 254 4.63 22.36 11.09
C GLU A 254 4.56 20.83 11.14
N GLY A 255 5.69 20.12 11.13
CA GLY A 255 5.76 18.68 11.33
C GLY A 255 5.13 18.24 12.66
N VAL A 256 5.44 18.95 13.76
CA VAL A 256 4.81 18.69 15.07
C VAL A 256 3.29 18.88 15.02
N ARG A 257 2.79 19.91 14.34
CA ARG A 257 1.33 20.09 14.15
C ARG A 257 0.70 18.91 13.44
N PHE A 258 1.33 18.37 12.40
CA PHE A 258 0.83 17.17 11.72
C PHE A 258 1.00 15.88 12.55
N ALA A 259 1.90 15.84 13.52
CA ALA A 259 2.03 14.68 14.41
C ALA A 259 0.87 14.57 15.41
N ILE A 260 0.26 15.70 15.83
CA ILE A 260 -0.83 15.70 16.82
C ILE A 260 -2.02 14.82 16.40
N PRO A 261 -2.58 14.93 15.18
CA PRO A 261 -3.66 14.04 14.73
C PRO A 261 -3.28 12.55 14.79
N LEU A 262 -2.07 12.21 14.42
CA LEU A 262 -1.60 10.82 14.44
C LEU A 262 -1.52 10.27 15.86
N VAL A 263 -0.91 11.02 16.78
CA VAL A 263 -0.80 10.65 18.20
C VAL A 263 -2.19 10.51 18.83
N THR A 264 -3.09 11.46 18.55
CA THR A 264 -4.48 11.41 19.01
C THR A 264 -5.19 10.17 18.49
N ALA A 265 -5.05 9.85 17.20
CA ALA A 265 -5.68 8.68 16.59
C ALA A 265 -5.16 7.37 17.21
N PHE A 266 -3.85 7.24 17.46
CA PHE A 266 -3.28 6.07 18.12
C PHE A 266 -3.77 5.92 19.56
N ALA A 267 -3.80 7.01 20.34
CA ALA A 267 -4.31 6.97 21.71
C ALA A 267 -5.78 6.53 21.75
N LEU A 268 -6.63 7.13 20.93
CA LEU A 268 -8.05 6.77 20.85
C LEU A 268 -8.26 5.35 20.31
N ARG A 269 -7.46 4.92 19.31
CA ARG A 269 -7.49 3.54 18.81
C ARG A 269 -7.35 2.55 19.96
N LEU A 270 -6.33 2.71 20.79
CA LEU A 270 -6.08 1.81 21.92
C LEU A 270 -7.19 1.87 22.94
N ILE A 271 -7.65 3.06 23.33
CA ILE A 271 -8.74 3.22 24.31
C ILE A 271 -9.99 2.49 23.81
N ILE A 272 -10.41 2.73 22.57
CA ILE A 272 -11.61 2.13 21.99
C ILE A 272 -11.44 0.60 21.87
N ALA A 273 -10.29 0.14 21.35
CA ALA A 273 -10.03 -1.29 21.16
C ALA A 273 -10.08 -2.07 22.48
N TYR A 274 -9.38 -1.60 23.52
CA TYR A 274 -9.42 -2.25 24.82
C TYR A 274 -10.80 -2.15 25.50
N SER A 275 -11.54 -1.07 25.28
CA SER A 275 -12.92 -0.97 25.75
C SER A 275 -13.83 -2.00 25.09
N ILE A 276 -13.68 -2.22 23.77
CA ILE A 276 -14.43 -3.24 23.02
C ILE A 276 -14.09 -4.65 23.55
N LEU A 277 -12.80 -4.96 23.72
CA LEU A 277 -12.36 -6.26 24.24
C LEU A 277 -12.94 -6.51 25.64
N ALA A 278 -12.88 -5.51 26.52
CA ALA A 278 -13.43 -5.62 27.88
C ALA A 278 -14.95 -5.84 27.90
N VAL A 279 -15.70 -5.12 27.06
CA VAL A 279 -17.17 -5.25 26.97
C VAL A 279 -17.59 -6.61 26.40
N LEU A 280 -16.82 -7.13 25.44
CA LEU A 280 -17.11 -8.42 24.79
C LEU A 280 -16.50 -9.62 25.53
N GLY A 281 -15.72 -9.42 26.58
CA GLY A 281 -15.02 -10.50 27.29
C GLY A 281 -13.96 -11.20 26.44
N LEU A 282 -13.37 -10.51 25.46
CA LEU A 282 -12.39 -11.06 24.54
C LEU A 282 -10.97 -10.79 25.03
N GLU A 283 -10.12 -11.79 24.94
CA GLU A 283 -8.68 -11.63 25.17
C GLU A 283 -7.97 -11.14 23.91
N ARG A 284 -6.94 -10.32 24.10
CA ARG A 284 -6.07 -9.90 23.00
C ARG A 284 -5.26 -11.09 22.50
N LYS A 285 -5.33 -11.39 21.20
CA LYS A 285 -4.41 -12.31 20.55
C LYS A 285 -3.20 -11.54 20.01
N HIS A 286 -2.02 -12.03 20.33
CA HIS A 286 -0.79 -11.54 19.71
C HIS A 286 -0.53 -12.34 18.44
N THR A 287 -0.97 -11.83 17.29
CA THR A 287 -0.51 -12.39 16.02
C THR A 287 0.98 -12.09 15.85
N GLY A 288 1.73 -12.99 15.22
CA GLY A 288 3.18 -12.84 15.01
C GLY A 288 3.58 -11.51 14.38
N ALA A 289 2.65 -10.88 13.60
CA ALA A 289 2.84 -9.56 12.97
C ALA A 289 2.98 -8.38 13.95
N THR A 290 2.56 -8.54 15.21
CA THR A 290 2.62 -7.45 16.23
C THR A 290 3.87 -7.53 17.13
N ARG A 291 4.73 -8.50 16.90
CA ARG A 291 5.92 -8.72 17.73
C ARG A 291 7.01 -7.71 17.40
N ILE A 292 7.39 -6.89 18.39
CA ILE A 292 8.55 -6.00 18.27
C ILE A 292 9.82 -6.81 18.54
N GLU A 293 10.58 -7.09 17.47
CA GLU A 293 11.77 -7.93 17.57
C GLU A 293 13.02 -7.21 18.11
N TRP A 294 12.95 -5.87 18.23
CA TRP A 294 14.07 -5.10 18.75
C TRP A 294 14.51 -5.49 20.16
N PHE A 295 13.60 -5.96 21.02
CA PHE A 295 13.93 -6.42 22.38
C PHE A 295 14.77 -7.69 22.41
N GLY A 296 14.87 -8.43 21.31
CA GLY A 296 15.72 -9.61 21.18
C GLY A 296 16.75 -9.47 20.06
N MET A 297 17.00 -8.22 19.58
CA MET A 297 17.89 -7.94 18.47
C MET A 297 19.35 -8.14 18.89
N ASN A 298 20.05 -9.01 18.19
CA ASN A 298 21.50 -9.16 18.28
C ASN A 298 22.12 -8.76 16.93
N ALA A 299 23.46 -8.77 16.86
CA ALA A 299 24.18 -8.38 15.63
C ALA A 299 23.82 -9.27 14.43
N GLU A 300 23.59 -10.56 14.66
CA GLU A 300 23.23 -11.53 13.62
C GLU A 300 21.82 -11.25 13.06
N LYS A 301 20.83 -11.04 13.93
CA LYS A 301 19.45 -10.68 13.52
C LYS A 301 19.42 -9.33 12.81
N PHE A 302 20.21 -8.35 13.29
CA PHE A 302 20.34 -7.07 12.62
C PHE A 302 20.95 -7.20 11.22
N ALA A 303 22.02 -8.01 11.08
CA ALA A 303 22.61 -8.29 9.78
C ALA A 303 21.62 -9.03 8.85
N ALA A 304 20.83 -9.97 9.39
CA ALA A 304 19.77 -10.66 8.65
C ALA A 304 18.68 -9.69 8.17
N LEU A 305 18.26 -8.74 9.01
CA LEU A 305 17.32 -7.68 8.63
C LEU A 305 17.84 -6.84 7.45
N ILE A 306 19.06 -6.32 7.57
CA ILE A 306 19.69 -5.53 6.49
C ILE A 306 19.85 -6.37 5.22
N LYS A 307 20.30 -7.60 5.35
CA LYS A 307 20.42 -8.55 4.24
C LYS A 307 19.07 -8.81 3.55
N GLY A 308 18.00 -9.06 4.34
CA GLY A 308 16.66 -9.26 3.83
C GLY A 308 16.12 -8.02 3.10
N MET A 309 16.31 -6.82 3.65
CA MET A 309 15.96 -5.56 2.99
C MET A 309 16.72 -5.38 1.67
N PHE A 310 18.02 -5.67 1.64
CA PHE A 310 18.83 -5.59 0.43
C PHE A 310 18.36 -6.59 -0.63
N ILE A 311 18.04 -7.82 -0.25
CA ILE A 311 17.49 -8.82 -1.17
C ILE A 311 16.14 -8.37 -1.73
N ASN A 312 15.20 -7.99 -0.87
CA ASN A 312 13.82 -7.71 -1.28
C ASN A 312 13.68 -6.42 -2.09
N TYR A 313 14.47 -5.40 -1.81
CA TYR A 313 14.34 -4.10 -2.49
C TYR A 313 15.51 -3.75 -3.41
N GLY A 314 16.70 -4.29 -3.15
CA GLY A 314 17.87 -4.10 -4.01
C GLY A 314 17.95 -5.16 -5.11
N VAL A 315 18.20 -6.40 -4.71
CA VAL A 315 18.45 -7.50 -5.69
C VAL A 315 17.17 -7.86 -6.47
N ALA A 316 16.02 -7.85 -5.81
CA ALA A 316 14.72 -8.09 -6.47
C ALA A 316 14.39 -7.06 -7.56
N SER A 317 14.95 -5.85 -7.51
CA SER A 317 14.77 -4.84 -8.57
C SER A 317 15.26 -5.30 -9.96
N LEU A 318 16.11 -6.31 -10.02
CA LEU A 318 16.59 -6.87 -11.29
C LEU A 318 15.52 -7.65 -12.06
N ILE A 319 14.53 -8.18 -11.35
CA ILE A 319 13.50 -9.06 -11.93
C ILE A 319 12.06 -8.61 -11.65
N ASN A 320 11.86 -7.82 -10.60
CA ASN A 320 10.54 -7.39 -10.16
C ASN A 320 10.26 -5.97 -10.63
N PHE A 321 9.39 -5.82 -11.63
CA PHE A 321 9.10 -4.53 -12.26
C PHE A 321 8.65 -3.43 -11.27
N PRO A 322 7.73 -3.66 -10.31
CA PRO A 322 7.38 -2.66 -9.29
C PRO A 322 8.58 -2.17 -8.49
N ILE A 323 9.44 -3.09 -8.05
CA ILE A 323 10.62 -2.75 -7.27
C ILE A 323 11.66 -2.03 -8.14
N THR A 324 11.79 -2.41 -9.43
CA THR A 324 12.63 -1.67 -10.40
C THR A 324 12.19 -0.21 -10.51
N VAL A 325 10.89 0.02 -10.70
CA VAL A 325 10.32 1.37 -10.78
C VAL A 325 10.58 2.14 -9.49
N PHE A 326 10.36 1.51 -8.33
CA PHE A 326 10.65 2.12 -7.03
C PHE A 326 12.12 2.52 -6.89
N VAL A 327 13.06 1.62 -7.20
CA VAL A 327 14.50 1.91 -7.08
C VAL A 327 14.91 3.06 -8.00
N ILE A 328 14.41 3.07 -9.25
CA ILE A 328 14.65 4.18 -10.17
C ILE A 328 14.10 5.50 -9.59
N CYS A 329 12.88 5.49 -9.07
CA CYS A 329 12.28 6.66 -8.41
C CYS A 329 13.12 7.12 -7.21
N ALA A 330 13.59 6.20 -6.38
CA ALA A 330 14.40 6.51 -5.20
C ALA A 330 15.74 7.15 -5.60
N VAL A 331 16.43 6.61 -6.59
CA VAL A 331 17.70 7.18 -7.11
C VAL A 331 17.47 8.58 -7.68
N LEU A 332 16.46 8.74 -8.52
CA LEU A 332 16.14 10.03 -9.15
C LEU A 332 15.71 11.07 -8.10
N PHE A 333 14.96 10.66 -7.08
CA PHE A 333 14.57 11.53 -5.98
C PHE A 333 15.78 11.95 -5.13
N ALA A 334 16.68 11.00 -4.81
CA ALA A 334 17.92 11.29 -4.08
C ALA A 334 18.81 12.30 -4.85
N LEU A 335 18.98 12.09 -6.18
CA LEU A 335 19.69 13.05 -7.03
C LEU A 335 19.05 14.44 -7.00
N ARG A 336 17.72 14.51 -7.04
CA ARG A 336 16.98 15.78 -6.92
C ARG A 336 17.22 16.44 -5.57
N CYS A 337 17.22 15.69 -4.47
CA CYS A 337 17.52 16.21 -3.13
C CYS A 337 18.94 16.79 -3.07
N ILE A 338 19.93 16.10 -3.61
CA ILE A 338 21.31 16.55 -3.67
C ILE A 338 21.42 17.85 -4.49
N LEU A 339 20.84 17.88 -5.68
CA LEU A 339 20.84 19.08 -6.55
C LEU A 339 20.16 20.29 -5.87
N LEU A 340 19.05 20.06 -5.16
CA LEU A 340 18.38 21.11 -4.39
C LEU A 340 19.25 21.60 -3.23
N THR A 341 19.94 20.71 -2.54
CA THR A 341 20.88 21.05 -1.46
C THR A 341 22.02 21.93 -1.95
N ILE A 342 22.66 21.54 -3.06
CA ILE A 342 23.74 22.33 -3.69
C ILE A 342 23.21 23.70 -4.12
N ARG A 343 22.10 23.74 -4.85
CA ARG A 343 21.50 24.98 -5.37
C ARG A 343 21.05 25.94 -4.27
N ARG A 344 20.58 25.40 -3.14
CA ARG A 344 20.03 26.18 -2.01
C ARG A 344 21.03 26.46 -0.91
N ARG A 345 22.16 25.79 -0.95
CA ARG A 345 23.16 25.81 0.14
C ARG A 345 22.55 25.49 1.52
N SER A 346 21.65 24.49 1.54
CA SER A 346 20.92 24.07 2.74
C SER A 346 20.83 22.55 2.76
N ALA A 347 21.11 21.91 3.92
CA ALA A 347 21.00 20.46 4.10
C ALA A 347 19.53 19.95 4.19
N LEU A 348 18.55 20.85 4.33
CA LEU A 348 17.15 20.49 4.55
C LEU A 348 16.56 19.56 3.46
N PRO A 349 16.84 19.73 2.15
CA PRO A 349 16.32 18.80 1.14
C PRO A 349 16.82 17.37 1.31
N VAL A 350 18.11 17.18 1.62
CA VAL A 350 18.67 15.84 1.88
C VAL A 350 18.10 15.29 3.19
N PHE A 351 18.01 16.08 4.24
CA PHE A 351 17.43 15.65 5.51
C PHE A 351 15.98 15.16 5.36
N LEU A 352 15.10 15.97 4.77
CA LEU A 352 13.71 15.56 4.51
C LEU A 352 13.63 14.40 3.52
N GLY A 353 14.54 14.33 2.54
CA GLY A 353 14.66 13.21 1.62
C GLY A 353 14.97 11.89 2.34
N ILE A 354 15.90 11.91 3.29
CA ILE A 354 16.21 10.76 4.15
C ILE A 354 14.99 10.39 5.02
N CYS A 355 14.34 11.37 5.64
CA CYS A 355 13.12 11.12 6.42
C CYS A 355 12.02 10.47 5.58
N ILE A 356 11.80 10.92 4.33
CA ILE A 356 10.87 10.28 3.39
C ILE A 356 11.32 8.84 3.13
N GLY A 357 12.59 8.61 2.78
CA GLY A 357 13.12 7.27 2.54
C GLY A 357 12.92 6.32 3.72
N LEU A 358 13.18 6.77 4.94
CA LEU A 358 12.96 5.98 6.16
C LEU A 358 11.47 5.71 6.41
N SER A 359 10.60 6.67 6.13
CA SER A 359 9.15 6.50 6.34
C SER A 359 8.52 5.44 5.43
N LEU A 360 9.14 5.13 4.28
CA LEU A 360 8.67 4.06 3.39
C LEU A 360 8.77 2.68 4.05
N PHE A 361 9.70 2.51 4.97
CA PHE A 361 9.96 1.27 5.69
C PHE A 361 9.65 1.39 7.20
N LEU A 362 8.75 2.31 7.56
CA LEU A 362 8.48 2.64 8.96
C LEU A 362 8.03 1.42 9.77
N ILE A 363 7.23 0.51 9.18
CA ILE A 363 6.81 -0.73 9.85
C ILE A 363 8.02 -1.62 10.14
N THR A 364 8.88 -1.85 9.14
CA THR A 364 10.14 -2.60 9.32
C THR A 364 11.03 -1.97 10.41
N LEU A 365 11.10 -0.64 10.43
CA LEU A 365 11.87 0.09 11.44
C LEU A 365 11.26 -0.02 12.84
N ILE A 366 9.94 -0.09 12.97
CA ILE A 366 9.26 -0.23 14.27
C ILE A 366 9.33 -1.68 14.77
N GLN A 367 9.13 -2.65 13.90
CA GLN A 367 9.06 -4.06 14.30
C GLN A 367 10.43 -4.75 14.38
N GLY A 368 11.42 -4.30 13.60
CA GLY A 368 12.74 -4.94 13.55
C GLY A 368 12.79 -6.19 12.67
N SER A 369 11.78 -6.41 11.83
CA SER A 369 11.69 -7.54 10.90
C SER A 369 11.41 -7.09 9.47
N VAL A 370 11.79 -7.92 8.48
CA VAL A 370 11.50 -7.65 7.09
C VAL A 370 10.02 -7.91 6.82
N MET A 371 9.30 -6.85 6.51
CA MET A 371 7.86 -6.92 6.27
C MET A 371 7.52 -7.45 4.88
N LEU A 372 6.35 -8.05 4.77
CA LEU A 372 5.75 -8.48 3.50
C LEU A 372 5.49 -7.26 2.59
N TYR A 373 5.52 -7.45 1.27
CA TYR A 373 5.29 -6.36 0.30
C TYR A 373 3.94 -5.69 0.48
N ARG A 374 2.90 -6.42 0.89
CA ARG A 374 1.56 -5.88 1.17
C ARG A 374 1.54 -4.75 2.20
N THR A 375 2.56 -4.66 3.04
CA THR A 375 2.69 -3.58 4.03
C THR A 375 3.46 -2.37 3.49
N ALA A 376 4.14 -2.50 2.35
CA ALA A 376 4.93 -1.44 1.73
C ALA A 376 4.09 -0.53 0.80
N ILE A 377 2.80 -0.35 1.10
CA ILE A 377 1.86 0.47 0.31
C ILE A 377 2.25 1.95 0.21
N THR A 378 3.09 2.43 1.10
CA THR A 378 3.71 3.76 1.05
C THR A 378 4.48 4.01 -0.25
N LEU A 379 5.00 2.95 -0.89
CA LEU A 379 5.72 3.05 -2.16
C LEU A 379 4.82 3.60 -3.28
N MET A 380 3.50 3.34 -3.24
CA MET A 380 2.52 3.90 -4.19
C MET A 380 2.53 5.42 -4.14
N VAL A 381 2.44 5.99 -2.93
CA VAL A 381 2.43 7.44 -2.69
C VAL A 381 3.75 8.06 -3.10
N PHE A 382 4.86 7.43 -2.73
CA PHE A 382 6.19 7.91 -3.05
C PHE A 382 6.46 7.94 -4.56
N CYS A 383 6.20 6.84 -5.27
CA CYS A 383 6.43 6.76 -6.71
C CYS A 383 5.52 7.73 -7.47
N ALA A 384 4.25 7.86 -7.09
CA ALA A 384 3.33 8.82 -7.67
C ALA A 384 3.80 10.27 -7.45
N PHE A 385 4.33 10.59 -6.27
CA PHE A 385 4.93 11.90 -6.00
C PHE A 385 6.17 12.15 -6.86
N VAL A 386 7.04 11.17 -7.03
CA VAL A 386 8.23 11.30 -7.88
C VAL A 386 7.82 11.51 -9.35
N PHE A 387 6.84 10.76 -9.86
CA PHE A 387 6.29 10.96 -11.20
C PHE A 387 5.71 12.37 -11.38
N TYR A 388 4.99 12.86 -10.37
CA TYR A 388 4.51 14.24 -10.35
C TYR A 388 5.66 15.25 -10.46
N LEU A 389 6.75 15.10 -9.69
CA LEU A 389 7.91 15.99 -9.72
C LEU A 389 8.60 16.00 -11.09
N PHE A 390 8.68 14.84 -11.74
CA PHE A 390 9.25 14.76 -13.11
C PHE A 390 8.32 15.37 -14.14
N ALA A 391 7.02 15.09 -14.06
CA ALA A 391 6.05 15.73 -14.92
C ALA A 391 6.08 17.26 -14.79
N GLU A 392 6.21 17.81 -13.56
CA GLU A 392 6.41 19.24 -13.34
C GLU A 392 7.68 19.77 -14.01
N THR A 393 8.76 19.01 -13.93
CA THR A 393 10.05 19.35 -14.57
C THR A 393 9.92 19.37 -16.11
N PHE A 394 9.26 18.38 -16.70
CA PHE A 394 9.03 18.31 -18.14
C PHE A 394 8.12 19.45 -18.63
N TYR A 395 7.09 19.81 -17.85
CA TYR A 395 6.30 21.01 -18.13
C TYR A 395 7.14 22.30 -18.08
N ALA A 396 8.06 22.41 -17.13
CA ALA A 396 8.95 23.56 -17.07
C ALA A 396 9.87 23.65 -18.30
N TRP A 397 10.37 22.52 -18.81
CA TRP A 397 11.16 22.47 -20.06
C TRP A 397 10.35 22.88 -21.27
N ILE A 398 9.10 22.40 -21.40
CA ILE A 398 8.20 22.78 -22.50
C ILE A 398 7.99 24.30 -22.48
N ASN A 399 7.62 24.87 -21.33
CA ASN A 399 7.38 26.31 -21.21
C ASN A 399 8.64 27.14 -21.51
N ALA A 400 9.80 26.74 -20.96
CA ALA A 400 11.07 27.43 -21.22
C ALA A 400 11.45 27.33 -22.69
N GLY A 401 11.20 26.19 -23.34
CA GLY A 401 11.46 26.02 -24.78
C GLY A 401 10.56 26.89 -25.65
N ILE A 402 9.27 26.99 -25.31
CA ILE A 402 8.32 27.86 -26.02
C ILE A 402 8.72 29.33 -25.87
N ILE A 403 9.01 29.81 -24.68
CA ILE A 403 9.40 31.20 -24.40
C ILE A 403 10.69 31.57 -25.15
N ASN A 404 11.69 30.67 -25.12
CA ASN A 404 12.99 30.91 -25.75
C ASN A 404 13.05 30.46 -27.22
N ARG A 405 11.95 30.05 -27.83
CA ARG A 405 11.85 29.52 -29.21
C ARG A 405 12.84 28.38 -29.49
N LYS A 406 13.11 27.52 -28.47
CA LYS A 406 14.00 26.35 -28.59
C LYS A 406 13.18 25.08 -28.73
N THR A 407 13.35 24.35 -29.82
CA THR A 407 12.62 23.13 -30.14
C THR A 407 13.03 21.95 -29.24
N LEU A 408 14.32 21.80 -28.93
CA LEU A 408 14.86 20.68 -28.18
C LEU A 408 14.26 20.52 -26.77
N PRO A 409 14.17 21.57 -25.92
CA PRO A 409 13.51 21.44 -24.60
C PRO A 409 12.03 21.10 -24.72
N VAL A 410 11.31 21.62 -25.73
CA VAL A 410 9.90 21.30 -25.96
C VAL A 410 9.74 19.82 -26.31
N LEU A 411 10.55 19.30 -27.22
CA LEU A 411 10.53 17.90 -27.63
C LEU A 411 10.89 17.00 -26.45
N ALA A 412 12.00 17.28 -25.77
CA ALA A 412 12.43 16.51 -24.59
C ALA A 412 11.36 16.48 -23.49
N GLY A 413 10.71 17.60 -23.21
CA GLY A 413 9.61 17.67 -22.22
C GLY A 413 8.39 16.85 -22.65
N ARG A 414 7.98 16.91 -23.93
CA ARG A 414 6.88 16.09 -24.45
C ARG A 414 7.20 14.61 -24.41
N CYS A 415 8.38 14.21 -24.89
CA CYS A 415 8.84 12.82 -24.81
C CYS A 415 8.88 12.32 -23.37
N GLY A 416 9.33 13.15 -22.42
CA GLY A 416 9.34 12.80 -20.99
C GLY A 416 7.93 12.56 -20.44
N LEU A 417 6.94 13.39 -20.78
CA LEU A 417 5.55 13.17 -20.36
C LEU A 417 4.96 11.89 -20.98
N VAL A 418 5.21 11.63 -22.27
CA VAL A 418 4.78 10.39 -22.94
C VAL A 418 5.44 9.18 -22.29
N PHE A 419 6.72 9.27 -21.95
CA PHE A 419 7.44 8.21 -21.24
C PHE A 419 6.85 7.90 -19.86
N LEU A 420 6.48 8.92 -19.07
CA LEU A 420 5.80 8.71 -17.78
C LEU A 420 4.44 8.00 -17.97
N LEU A 421 3.65 8.41 -18.96
CA LEU A 421 2.39 7.73 -19.28
C LEU A 421 2.64 6.28 -19.72
N PHE A 422 3.67 6.02 -20.51
CA PHE A 422 4.05 4.67 -20.92
C PHE A 422 4.45 3.79 -19.72
N ILE A 423 5.25 4.30 -18.78
CA ILE A 423 5.58 3.56 -17.56
C ILE A 423 4.32 3.28 -16.73
N THR A 424 3.41 4.26 -16.59
CA THR A 424 2.13 4.09 -15.91
C THR A 424 1.29 2.99 -16.59
N TRP A 425 1.27 2.95 -17.93
CA TRP A 425 0.63 1.87 -18.67
C TRP A 425 1.27 0.50 -18.39
N ARG A 426 2.61 0.44 -18.36
CA ARG A 426 3.32 -0.80 -18.02
C ARG A 426 3.00 -1.26 -16.59
N GLN A 427 2.80 -0.35 -15.64
CA GLN A 427 2.33 -0.67 -14.29
C GLN A 427 0.93 -1.29 -14.34
N ALA A 428 -0.01 -0.67 -15.04
CA ALA A 428 -1.38 -1.19 -15.19
C ALA A 428 -1.39 -2.58 -15.84
N ALA A 429 -0.64 -2.76 -16.93
CA ALA A 429 -0.53 -4.05 -17.63
C ALA A 429 0.12 -5.14 -16.76
N HIS A 430 1.10 -4.76 -15.92
CA HIS A 430 1.73 -5.67 -14.98
C HIS A 430 0.76 -6.13 -13.90
N LEU A 431 0.00 -5.20 -13.32
CA LEU A 431 -1.02 -5.48 -12.33
C LEU A 431 -2.15 -6.36 -12.90
N HIS A 432 -2.64 -6.04 -14.10
CA HIS A 432 -3.63 -6.86 -14.80
C HIS A 432 -3.14 -8.30 -15.00
N ARG A 433 -1.90 -8.46 -15.51
CA ARG A 433 -1.28 -9.78 -15.72
C ARG A 433 -1.20 -10.57 -14.41
N PHE A 434 -0.81 -9.91 -13.32
CA PHE A 434 -0.74 -10.56 -12.01
C PHE A 434 -2.11 -11.08 -11.57
N LEU A 435 -3.13 -10.23 -11.63
CA LEU A 435 -4.50 -10.59 -11.24
C LEU A 435 -5.08 -11.70 -12.13
N ALA A 436 -4.78 -11.68 -13.44
CA ALA A 436 -5.20 -12.75 -14.35
C ALA A 436 -4.52 -14.09 -14.05
N LEU A 437 -3.21 -14.08 -13.74
CA LEU A 437 -2.50 -15.29 -13.33
C LEU A 437 -3.00 -15.84 -12.00
N ASN A 438 -3.34 -14.98 -11.07
CA ASN A 438 -3.93 -15.41 -9.81
C ASN A 438 -5.29 -16.08 -10.01
N ASN A 439 -6.12 -15.53 -10.89
CA ASN A 439 -7.40 -16.18 -11.24
C ASN A 439 -7.17 -17.58 -11.86
N LEU A 440 -6.23 -17.69 -12.81
CA LEU A 440 -5.91 -18.99 -13.43
C LEU A 440 -5.42 -20.00 -12.39
N ARG A 441 -4.61 -19.57 -11.42
CA ARG A 441 -4.20 -20.40 -10.29
C ARG A 441 -5.42 -20.88 -9.49
N TYR A 442 -6.31 -19.97 -9.12
CA TYR A 442 -7.51 -20.28 -8.35
C TYR A 442 -8.42 -21.27 -9.09
N ASP A 443 -8.59 -21.09 -10.40
CA ASP A 443 -9.39 -22.00 -11.23
C ASP A 443 -8.78 -23.42 -11.25
N ASN A 444 -7.44 -23.53 -11.35
CA ASN A 444 -6.75 -24.82 -11.31
C ASN A 444 -6.87 -25.49 -9.94
N GLU A 445 -6.70 -24.74 -8.84
CA GLU A 445 -6.86 -25.25 -7.48
C GLU A 445 -8.29 -25.74 -7.25
N THR A 446 -9.28 -24.96 -7.70
CA THR A 446 -10.70 -25.30 -7.63
C THR A 446 -11.01 -26.61 -8.37
N ALA A 447 -10.46 -26.76 -9.59
CA ALA A 447 -10.68 -27.96 -10.40
C ALA A 447 -10.12 -29.21 -9.69
N VAL A 448 -8.89 -29.13 -9.15
CA VAL A 448 -8.26 -30.24 -8.42
C VAL A 448 -9.05 -30.59 -7.16
N MET A 449 -9.46 -29.59 -6.37
CA MET A 449 -10.23 -29.81 -5.15
C MET A 449 -11.61 -30.42 -5.44
N GLN A 450 -12.29 -29.98 -6.50
CA GLN A 450 -13.54 -30.58 -6.92
C GLN A 450 -13.37 -32.04 -7.35
N GLU A 451 -12.29 -32.36 -8.07
CA GLU A 451 -11.98 -33.75 -8.47
C GLU A 451 -11.69 -34.63 -7.24
N ILE A 452 -10.92 -34.12 -6.27
CA ILE A 452 -10.67 -34.81 -4.98
C ILE A 452 -11.98 -35.06 -4.26
N CYS A 453 -12.81 -34.04 -4.07
CA CYS A 453 -14.07 -34.16 -3.35
C CYS A 453 -15.04 -35.13 -4.04
N TYR A 454 -15.12 -35.07 -5.37
CA TYR A 454 -15.94 -36.01 -6.14
C TYR A 454 -15.45 -37.46 -5.97
N THR A 455 -14.14 -37.71 -6.15
CA THR A 455 -13.54 -39.04 -5.95
C THR A 455 -13.76 -39.59 -4.54
N LEU A 456 -13.58 -38.74 -3.52
CA LEU A 456 -13.83 -39.13 -2.12
C LEU A 456 -15.29 -39.52 -1.92
N SER A 457 -16.22 -38.74 -2.43
CA SER A 457 -17.65 -38.99 -2.23
C SER A 457 -18.19 -40.23 -2.99
N THR A 458 -17.51 -40.65 -4.09
CA THR A 458 -17.94 -41.79 -4.90
C THR A 458 -17.25 -43.10 -4.52
N ASP A 459 -15.97 -43.05 -4.20
CA ASP A 459 -15.13 -44.25 -4.12
C ASP A 459 -14.67 -44.59 -2.70
N TYR A 460 -14.89 -43.70 -1.72
CA TYR A 460 -14.39 -43.87 -0.37
C TYR A 460 -15.44 -43.65 0.72
N ASP A 461 -15.22 -44.24 1.88
CA ASP A 461 -16.05 -44.03 3.06
C ASP A 461 -15.67 -42.72 3.77
N THR A 462 -16.36 -41.65 3.42
CA THR A 462 -16.09 -40.29 3.96
C THR A 462 -16.51 -40.08 5.41
N SER A 463 -17.07 -41.10 6.08
CA SER A 463 -17.25 -41.07 7.53
C SER A 463 -15.92 -41.21 8.28
N LYS A 464 -14.89 -41.77 7.63
CA LYS A 464 -13.53 -41.87 8.16
C LYS A 464 -12.86 -40.49 8.18
N PRO A 465 -11.89 -40.27 9.09
CA PRO A 465 -11.05 -39.06 9.07
C PRO A 465 -10.30 -38.90 7.75
N LEU A 466 -10.38 -37.71 7.13
CA LEU A 466 -9.66 -37.36 5.92
C LEU A 466 -8.40 -36.54 6.27
N ILE A 467 -7.23 -37.07 5.96
CA ILE A 467 -5.94 -36.46 6.28
C ILE A 467 -5.30 -35.94 5.01
N PHE A 468 -5.18 -34.64 4.90
CA PHE A 468 -4.57 -33.95 3.76
C PHE A 468 -3.10 -33.66 4.02
N VAL A 469 -2.22 -34.03 3.09
CA VAL A 469 -0.77 -33.78 3.17
C VAL A 469 -0.24 -33.31 1.83
N GLY A 470 0.91 -32.66 1.86
CA GLY A 470 1.62 -32.21 0.67
C GLY A 470 1.24 -30.79 0.22
N ASN A 471 1.82 -30.37 -0.88
CA ASN A 471 1.76 -29.01 -1.39
C ASN A 471 1.26 -29.00 -2.84
N PHE A 472 0.16 -28.28 -3.11
CA PHE A 472 -0.31 -28.09 -4.48
C PHE A 472 0.55 -27.04 -5.19
N SER A 473 1.46 -27.49 -6.06
CA SER A 473 2.23 -26.61 -6.93
C SER A 473 1.54 -26.48 -8.28
N ASN A 474 1.04 -25.29 -8.61
CA ASN A 474 0.53 -24.96 -9.95
C ASN A 474 1.63 -24.93 -11.03
N GLY A 475 2.82 -25.41 -10.70
CA GLY A 475 3.99 -25.39 -11.56
C GLY A 475 4.64 -24.00 -11.69
N ASP A 476 5.86 -23.98 -12.23
CA ASP A 476 6.68 -22.77 -12.39
C ASP A 476 6.02 -21.65 -13.22
N ALA A 477 5.04 -22.00 -14.06
CA ALA A 477 4.32 -21.06 -14.92
C ALA A 477 3.48 -20.02 -14.12
N MET A 478 3.10 -20.36 -12.89
CA MET A 478 2.26 -19.52 -12.03
C MET A 478 3.09 -18.53 -11.18
N TYR A 479 4.38 -18.77 -11.03
CA TYR A 479 5.25 -17.82 -10.33
C TYR A 479 5.57 -16.65 -11.24
N TYR A 480 4.91 -15.56 -10.98
CA TYR A 480 4.85 -14.35 -11.79
C TYR A 480 6.18 -13.81 -12.33
N SER A 481 7.32 -14.14 -11.77
CA SER A 481 8.60 -13.61 -12.22
C SER A 481 9.69 -14.67 -12.43
N THR A 482 9.49 -15.88 -11.93
CA THR A 482 10.58 -16.86 -11.93
C THR A 482 10.76 -17.53 -13.28
N HIS A 483 9.69 -17.77 -14.03
CA HIS A 483 9.80 -18.45 -15.31
C HIS A 483 10.45 -17.56 -16.38
N ASP A 484 10.03 -16.30 -16.48
CA ASP A 484 10.66 -15.32 -17.40
C ASP A 484 12.05 -14.91 -16.92
N SER A 485 12.27 -14.81 -15.60
CA SER A 485 13.57 -14.47 -15.03
C SER A 485 14.60 -15.57 -15.23
N GLY A 486 14.16 -16.84 -15.28
CA GLY A 486 15.04 -17.97 -15.53
C GLY A 486 15.73 -17.94 -16.88
N LYS A 487 15.07 -17.40 -17.90
CA LYS A 487 15.53 -17.32 -19.29
C LYS A 487 16.23 -16.00 -19.63
N THR A 488 16.12 -14.98 -18.78
CA THR A 488 16.73 -13.67 -19.03
C THR A 488 18.11 -13.55 -18.39
N ARG A 489 18.98 -12.67 -18.96
CA ARG A 489 20.27 -12.34 -18.33
C ARG A 489 20.11 -11.73 -16.94
N ALA A 490 19.09 -10.90 -16.73
CA ALA A 490 18.77 -10.30 -15.45
C ALA A 490 18.36 -11.37 -14.41
N GLY A 491 17.54 -12.34 -14.80
CA GLY A 491 17.16 -13.45 -13.93
C GLY A 491 18.32 -14.37 -13.58
N ALA A 492 19.22 -14.66 -14.54
CA ALA A 492 20.44 -15.41 -14.26
C ALA A 492 21.35 -14.65 -13.27
N MET A 493 21.48 -13.34 -13.44
CA MET A 493 22.24 -12.48 -12.53
C MET A 493 21.62 -12.44 -11.14
N TYR A 494 20.29 -12.29 -11.04
CA TYR A 494 19.55 -12.34 -9.78
C TYR A 494 19.81 -13.63 -9.02
N ARG A 495 19.63 -14.79 -9.66
CA ARG A 495 19.88 -16.11 -9.05
C ARG A 495 21.31 -16.24 -8.55
N LYS A 496 22.30 -15.85 -9.36
CA LYS A 496 23.71 -15.90 -9.00
C LYS A 496 24.04 -15.04 -7.78
N ILE A 497 23.48 -13.82 -7.72
CA ILE A 497 23.68 -12.89 -6.60
C ILE A 497 23.00 -13.45 -5.36
N ARG A 498 21.75 -13.90 -5.47
CA ARG A 498 20.99 -14.41 -4.33
C ARG A 498 21.60 -15.69 -3.76
N HIS A 499 21.97 -16.66 -4.62
CA HIS A 499 22.66 -17.87 -4.17
C HIS A 499 23.95 -17.55 -3.41
N LYS A 500 24.70 -16.53 -3.86
CA LYS A 500 25.92 -16.08 -3.16
C LYS A 500 25.62 -15.45 -1.80
N ILE A 501 24.46 -14.84 -1.62
CA ILE A 501 24.09 -14.12 -0.40
C ILE A 501 23.48 -15.07 0.65
N ASP A 502 22.54 -15.94 0.28
CA ASP A 502 21.76 -16.72 1.23
C ASP A 502 21.81 -18.25 1.03
N GLY A 503 22.50 -18.70 -0.01
CA GLY A 503 22.66 -20.14 -0.29
C GLY A 503 21.40 -20.82 -0.80
N THR A 504 20.25 -20.13 -0.83
CA THR A 504 18.96 -20.74 -1.17
C THR A 504 18.71 -20.79 -2.67
N PRO A 505 18.12 -21.88 -3.20
CA PRO A 505 17.62 -21.91 -4.57
C PRO A 505 16.49 -20.87 -4.71
N VAL A 506 16.53 -20.13 -5.81
CA VAL A 506 15.59 -19.04 -6.05
C VAL A 506 14.32 -19.58 -6.69
N TRP A 507 13.45 -20.13 -5.92
CA TRP A 507 12.14 -20.60 -6.38
C TRP A 507 11.02 -19.61 -6.08
N LYS A 508 11.22 -18.67 -5.12
CA LYS A 508 10.16 -17.80 -4.64
C LYS A 508 10.34 -16.38 -5.16
N SER A 509 9.38 -15.90 -5.96
CA SER A 509 9.22 -14.47 -6.25
C SER A 509 8.86 -13.72 -4.98
N PRO A 510 9.36 -12.49 -4.79
CA PRO A 510 8.91 -11.66 -3.66
C PRO A 510 7.42 -11.29 -3.71
N LEU A 511 6.77 -11.38 -4.87
CA LEU A 511 5.32 -11.23 -5.03
C LEU A 511 4.73 -12.61 -5.30
N LEU A 512 4.61 -13.42 -4.28
CA LEU A 512 3.97 -14.72 -4.35
C LEU A 512 2.47 -14.59 -4.16
N VAL A 513 1.75 -15.11 -5.13
CA VAL A 513 0.36 -15.49 -4.94
C VAL A 513 0.38 -16.77 -4.11
N GLN A 514 -0.12 -16.72 -2.88
CA GLN A 514 -0.27 -17.91 -2.06
C GLN A 514 -1.35 -18.82 -2.66
N SER A 515 -1.03 -20.11 -2.82
CA SER A 515 -2.02 -21.13 -3.16
C SER A 515 -3.04 -21.24 -2.04
N THR A 516 -4.32 -21.33 -2.38
CA THR A 516 -5.39 -21.53 -1.39
C THR A 516 -5.28 -22.91 -0.76
N VAL A 517 -5.01 -23.94 -1.56
CA VAL A 517 -4.87 -25.33 -1.09
C VAL A 517 -3.61 -25.48 -0.25
N SER A 518 -2.45 -25.02 -0.74
CA SER A 518 -1.21 -25.06 0.03
C SER A 518 -1.33 -24.28 1.34
N SER A 519 -2.00 -23.11 1.31
CA SER A 519 -2.18 -22.32 2.51
C SER A 519 -3.12 -23.00 3.50
N ALA A 520 -4.18 -23.68 3.03
CA ALA A 520 -5.05 -24.45 3.90
C ALA A 520 -4.31 -25.60 4.58
N ILE A 521 -3.40 -26.28 3.85
CA ILE A 521 -2.54 -27.33 4.40
C ILE A 521 -1.44 -26.74 5.27
N ASP A 522 -0.77 -25.67 4.85
CA ASP A 522 0.32 -25.03 5.58
C ASP A 522 -0.16 -24.43 6.91
N PHE A 523 -1.38 -23.93 6.96
CA PHE A 523 -1.99 -23.45 8.22
C PHE A 523 -2.28 -24.56 9.24
N TYR A 524 -2.30 -25.81 8.81
CA TYR A 524 -2.25 -26.93 9.76
C TYR A 524 -1.01 -26.87 10.66
N HIS A 525 0.05 -26.24 10.19
CA HIS A 525 1.36 -26.32 10.83
C HIS A 525 1.60 -25.29 11.92
N GLU A 526 0.81 -24.22 12.06
CA GLU A 526 1.21 -23.15 12.96
C GLU A 526 0.18 -22.71 14.01
N GLU A 527 -1.10 -22.54 13.69
CA GLU A 527 -2.06 -21.97 14.66
C GLU A 527 -3.55 -22.32 14.40
N PHE A 528 -3.89 -23.01 13.30
CA PHE A 528 -5.28 -23.12 12.83
C PHE A 528 -5.83 -24.56 12.71
N ASP A 529 -5.40 -25.46 13.50
CA ASP A 529 -6.01 -26.78 13.78
C ASP A 529 -6.83 -27.48 12.66
N GLY A 530 -6.32 -27.58 11.42
CA GLY A 530 -6.96 -28.31 10.32
C GLY A 530 -8.35 -27.85 9.89
N ARG A 531 -8.97 -27.00 10.66
CA ARG A 531 -10.31 -26.45 10.42
C ARG A 531 -10.45 -25.76 9.06
N LEU A 532 -9.39 -25.07 8.60
CA LEU A 532 -9.42 -24.33 7.34
C LEU A 532 -9.59 -25.23 6.11
N MET A 533 -9.02 -26.44 6.11
CA MET A 533 -9.21 -27.38 5.00
C MET A 533 -10.67 -27.90 5.02
N GLY A 534 -11.22 -28.22 6.18
CA GLY A 534 -12.63 -28.59 6.32
C GLY A 534 -13.57 -27.47 5.85
N GLU A 535 -13.32 -26.23 6.26
CA GLU A 535 -14.08 -25.06 5.82
C GLU A 535 -13.97 -24.83 4.30
N TYR A 536 -12.79 -25.02 3.73
CA TYR A 536 -12.57 -24.90 2.27
C TYR A 536 -13.35 -25.96 1.50
N ILE A 537 -13.36 -27.21 1.99
CA ILE A 537 -14.14 -28.31 1.41
C ILE A 537 -15.65 -28.06 1.55
N ALA A 538 -16.10 -27.62 2.72
CA ALA A 538 -17.50 -27.27 2.99
C ALA A 538 -18.01 -26.15 2.07
N TYR A 539 -17.14 -25.24 1.65
CA TYR A 539 -17.46 -24.22 0.67
C TYR A 539 -17.87 -24.79 -0.70
N TYR A 540 -17.37 -25.99 -1.06
CA TYR A 540 -17.81 -26.73 -2.26
C TYR A 540 -19.06 -27.59 -2.02
N GLY A 541 -19.65 -27.55 -0.84
CA GLY A 541 -20.88 -28.27 -0.49
C GLY A 541 -20.66 -29.68 0.03
N TYR A 542 -19.45 -30.04 0.43
CA TYR A 542 -19.12 -31.34 1.01
C TYR A 542 -18.92 -31.21 2.52
N ASP A 543 -19.54 -32.12 3.27
CA ASP A 543 -19.40 -32.22 4.74
C ASP A 543 -18.59 -33.47 5.06
N PHE A 544 -17.28 -33.33 5.08
CA PHE A 544 -16.34 -34.41 5.34
C PHE A 544 -15.73 -34.28 6.73
N ASN A 545 -15.38 -35.43 7.30
CA ASN A 545 -14.67 -35.47 8.58
C ASN A 545 -13.18 -35.15 8.40
N VAL A 546 -12.81 -33.87 8.49
CA VAL A 546 -11.41 -33.40 8.42
C VAL A 546 -10.94 -33.08 9.82
N PRO A 547 -10.08 -33.90 10.44
CA PRO A 547 -9.62 -33.69 11.80
C PRO A 547 -8.69 -32.49 11.91
N ALA A 548 -8.76 -31.81 13.04
CA ALA A 548 -7.84 -30.76 13.42
C ALA A 548 -6.53 -31.38 13.95
N LEU A 549 -5.50 -31.48 13.14
CA LEU A 549 -4.20 -32.04 13.51
C LEU A 549 -3.17 -30.92 13.69
N SER A 550 -2.38 -31.03 14.75
CA SER A 550 -1.20 -30.17 14.95
C SER A 550 -0.07 -30.59 13.98
N ARG A 551 0.95 -29.75 13.86
CA ARG A 551 2.13 -30.03 13.04
C ARG A 551 2.80 -31.35 13.37
N ASP A 552 2.99 -31.63 14.65
CA ASP A 552 3.68 -32.84 15.09
C ASP A 552 2.86 -34.10 14.79
N GLU A 553 1.54 -33.99 14.85
CA GLU A 553 0.62 -35.07 14.50
C GLU A 553 0.58 -35.33 12.98
N HIS A 554 0.96 -34.37 12.16
CA HIS A 554 1.06 -34.50 10.69
C HIS A 554 2.31 -35.22 10.19
N ILE A 555 3.42 -35.22 10.98
CA ILE A 555 4.71 -35.77 10.56
C ILE A 555 4.61 -37.23 10.09
N PRO A 556 3.96 -38.16 10.83
CA PRO A 556 3.82 -39.54 10.39
C PRO A 556 3.12 -39.69 9.04
N TYR A 557 2.10 -38.87 8.80
CA TYR A 557 1.33 -38.91 7.56
C TYR A 557 2.12 -38.39 6.36
N ASN A 558 2.98 -37.37 6.57
CA ASN A 558 3.89 -36.88 5.54
C ASN A 558 4.91 -37.96 5.14
N GLU A 559 5.48 -38.69 6.12
CA GLU A 559 6.42 -39.80 5.85
C GLU A 559 5.72 -40.93 5.09
N GLU A 560 4.49 -41.26 5.46
CA GLU A 560 3.71 -42.29 4.77
C GLU A 560 3.34 -41.88 3.34
N ALA A 561 2.96 -40.64 3.12
CA ALA A 561 2.60 -40.10 1.82
C ALA A 561 3.77 -40.07 0.83
N ALA A 562 5.00 -40.00 1.32
CA ALA A 562 6.21 -40.06 0.48
C ALA A 562 6.27 -41.34 -0.42
N GLY A 563 5.60 -42.38 -0.01
CA GLY A 563 5.46 -43.64 -0.78
C GLY A 563 4.36 -43.64 -1.84
N LEU A 564 3.43 -42.65 -1.82
CA LEU A 564 2.27 -42.67 -2.73
C LEU A 564 2.54 -42.09 -4.13
N GLY A 565 3.66 -41.42 -4.33
CA GLY A 565 4.05 -40.83 -5.61
C GLY A 565 3.32 -39.50 -5.90
N MET A 566 3.94 -38.68 -6.77
CA MET A 566 3.50 -37.30 -7.07
C MET A 566 2.70 -37.26 -8.37
N LYS A 567 1.41 -37.02 -8.25
CA LYS A 567 0.50 -36.57 -9.32
C LYS A 567 -0.34 -35.42 -8.77
N PRO A 568 -1.26 -34.83 -9.51
CA PRO A 568 -2.09 -33.75 -8.93
C PRO A 568 -2.62 -34.11 -7.55
N PHE A 569 -3.04 -35.35 -7.34
CA PHE A 569 -3.30 -35.92 -6.01
C PHE A 569 -3.27 -37.47 -6.07
N ASN A 570 -3.09 -38.07 -4.89
CA ASN A 570 -3.24 -39.51 -4.67
C ASN A 570 -4.07 -39.73 -3.40
N ILE A 571 -4.95 -40.74 -3.41
CA ILE A 571 -5.81 -41.10 -2.27
C ILE A 571 -5.54 -42.55 -1.90
N ALA A 572 -5.37 -42.81 -0.60
CA ALA A 572 -5.18 -44.17 -0.07
C ALA A 572 -6.07 -44.40 1.15
N ASP A 573 -6.93 -45.44 1.10
CA ASP A 573 -7.67 -45.93 2.28
C ASP A 573 -6.72 -46.76 3.17
N ARG A 574 -6.57 -46.34 4.42
CA ARG A 574 -5.71 -46.96 5.43
C ARG A 574 -6.50 -47.76 6.50
N GLY A 575 -7.76 -47.99 6.26
CA GLY A 575 -8.65 -48.66 7.20
C GLY A 575 -9.29 -47.67 8.17
N ASP A 576 -8.52 -47.06 9.07
CA ASP A 576 -9.02 -46.13 10.07
C ASP A 576 -9.14 -44.69 9.58
N TYR A 577 -8.44 -44.33 8.50
CA TYR A 577 -8.46 -43.00 7.90
C TYR A 577 -8.17 -43.06 6.39
N ILE A 578 -8.44 -41.98 5.71
CA ILE A 578 -8.12 -41.79 4.28
C ILE A 578 -7.02 -40.75 4.17
N LEU A 579 -5.91 -41.13 3.55
CA LEU A 579 -4.76 -40.24 3.32
C LEU A 579 -4.86 -39.65 1.91
N ILE A 580 -4.87 -38.31 1.83
CA ILE A 580 -4.92 -37.54 0.59
C ILE A 580 -3.59 -36.79 0.44
N CYS A 581 -2.78 -37.18 -0.53
CA CYS A 581 -1.55 -36.47 -0.88
C CYS A 581 -1.83 -35.54 -2.06
N ILE A 582 -1.63 -34.22 -1.87
CA ILE A 582 -1.84 -33.20 -2.90
C ILE A 582 -0.49 -32.65 -3.36
N GLY A 583 -0.12 -32.89 -4.64
CA GLY A 583 1.10 -32.34 -5.23
C GLY A 583 2.38 -32.90 -4.65
N SER A 584 3.30 -32.04 -4.17
CA SER A 584 4.60 -32.44 -3.62
C SER A 584 4.65 -32.37 -2.09
N LEU A 585 5.53 -33.16 -1.49
CA LEU A 585 5.79 -33.14 -0.04
C LEU A 585 6.96 -32.20 0.34
N ASP A 586 7.54 -31.44 -0.63
CA ASP A 586 8.69 -30.55 -0.45
C ASP A 586 8.33 -29.17 0.13
#